data_6000288c5745fd0070d03c9c14eb64d4
#
_entry.id   6000288c5745fd0070d03c9c14eb64d4
#
_cell.length_a   1.000
_cell.length_b   1.000
_cell.length_c   1.000
_cell.angle_alpha   90.00
_cell.angle_beta   90.00
_cell.angle_gamma   90.00
#
_symmetry.space_group_name_H-M   'P 1'
#
loop_
_entity.id
_entity.type
_entity.pdbx_description
1 polymer ?
#
loop_
_entity_poly.entity_id
_entity_poly.type
_entity_poly.pdbx_seq_one_letter_code
_entity_poly.pdbx_strand_id
1 'polypeptide(L)'
;GIRKRLIEYDDVMNSQREVIYTKRRHAIFGERLSIDINNMLYDTVESLVNTYHEDQDYDSLKLDLIRILSIEIPVSKEEFSAKKPDDVIEKVFEEAQRFYKHKSHVLIERTLPFITEVNANQGATISNIVIPFSDGLRSIQVIANLKKSVESQGREVVASFEKLIIAALIDD
;
A
#
# COMPACT_ATOMS: atom_id res chain seq x y z
N GLY A 1 26.59 -21.67 -26.11
CA GLY A 1 26.48 -22.86 -25.36
C GLY A 1 25.97 -22.69 -23.93
N ILE A 2 26.06 -23.74 -23.13
CA ILE A 2 25.54 -23.82 -21.77
C ILE A 2 26.09 -22.69 -20.89
N ARG A 3 27.36 -22.36 -20.99
CA ARG A 3 28.01 -21.31 -20.21
C ARG A 3 27.40 -19.91 -20.46
N LYS A 4 27.00 -19.61 -21.70
CA LYS A 4 26.36 -18.35 -22.05
C LYS A 4 24.98 -18.25 -21.43
N ARG A 5 24.19 -19.33 -21.44
CA ARG A 5 22.85 -19.36 -20.80
C ARG A 5 22.91 -19.23 -19.28
N LEU A 6 23.95 -19.79 -18.64
CA LEU A 6 24.17 -19.63 -17.20
C LEU A 6 24.48 -18.17 -16.85
N ILE A 7 25.31 -17.49 -17.63
CA ILE A 7 25.61 -16.07 -17.40
C ILE A 7 24.35 -15.22 -17.60
N GLU A 8 23.61 -15.45 -18.69
CA GLU A 8 22.34 -14.74 -18.96
C GLU A 8 21.31 -14.97 -17.81
N TYR A 9 21.25 -16.18 -17.26
CA TYR A 9 20.39 -16.48 -16.10
C TYR A 9 20.87 -15.77 -14.84
N ASP A 10 22.17 -15.77 -14.56
CA ASP A 10 22.75 -15.06 -13.41
C ASP A 10 22.54 -13.54 -13.52
N ASP A 11 22.64 -12.97 -14.70
CA ASP A 11 22.38 -11.53 -14.94
C ASP A 11 20.92 -11.18 -14.66
N VAL A 12 19.97 -12.02 -15.09
CA VAL A 12 18.54 -11.84 -14.79
C VAL A 12 18.28 -11.94 -13.29
N MET A 13 18.84 -12.95 -12.62
CA MET A 13 18.69 -13.14 -11.18
C MET A 13 19.30 -12.00 -10.37
N ASN A 14 20.46 -11.50 -10.80
CA ASN A 14 21.09 -10.34 -10.14
C ASN A 14 20.25 -9.07 -10.34
N SER A 15 19.73 -8.84 -11.55
CA SER A 15 18.84 -7.72 -11.83
C SER A 15 17.57 -7.76 -10.96
N GLN A 16 16.95 -8.93 -10.83
CA GLN A 16 15.80 -9.12 -9.94
C GLN A 16 16.16 -8.85 -8.46
N ARG A 17 17.30 -9.33 -8.00
CA ARG A 17 17.80 -9.05 -6.65
C ARG A 17 18.00 -7.56 -6.40
N GLU A 18 18.63 -6.86 -7.33
CA GLU A 18 18.85 -5.40 -7.20
C GLU A 18 17.54 -4.63 -7.07
N VAL A 19 16.51 -4.99 -7.84
CA VAL A 19 15.17 -4.39 -7.73
C VAL A 19 14.56 -4.64 -6.35
N ILE A 20 14.62 -5.89 -5.86
CA ILE A 20 14.10 -6.26 -4.53
C ILE A 20 14.87 -5.53 -3.43
N TYR A 21 16.21 -5.53 -3.48
CA TYR A 21 17.02 -4.82 -2.48
C TYR A 21 16.79 -3.32 -2.48
N THR A 22 16.57 -2.71 -3.65
CA THR A 22 16.27 -1.29 -3.77
C THR A 22 14.90 -0.97 -3.14
N LYS A 23 13.86 -1.75 -3.45
CA LYS A 23 12.53 -1.60 -2.84
C LYS A 23 12.59 -1.80 -1.32
N ARG A 24 13.30 -2.84 -0.86
CA ARG A 24 13.50 -3.10 0.57
C ARG A 24 14.22 -1.95 1.28
N ARG A 25 15.24 -1.39 0.66
CA ARG A 25 15.96 -0.22 1.18
C ARG A 25 15.02 0.99 1.30
N HIS A 26 14.22 1.29 0.29
CA HIS A 26 13.22 2.36 0.34
C HIS A 26 12.22 2.14 1.48
N ALA A 27 11.73 0.91 1.68
CA ALA A 27 10.84 0.56 2.77
C ALA A 27 11.48 0.78 4.15
N ILE A 28 12.72 0.31 4.35
CA ILE A 28 13.44 0.44 5.62
C ILE A 28 13.73 1.90 5.96
N PHE A 29 14.20 2.69 5.00
CA PHE A 29 14.54 4.09 5.22
C PHE A 29 13.33 5.03 5.10
N GLY A 30 12.20 4.55 4.60
CA GLY A 30 10.98 5.34 4.41
C GLY A 30 11.09 6.38 3.29
N GLU A 31 12.08 6.21 2.39
CA GLU A 31 12.27 7.06 1.23
C GLU A 31 11.29 6.66 0.12
N ARG A 32 10.59 7.65 -0.46
CA ARG A 32 9.69 7.47 -1.62
C ARG A 32 8.51 6.49 -1.40
N LEU A 33 8.21 6.16 -0.14
CA LEU A 33 7.21 5.16 0.22
C LEU A 33 5.83 5.42 -0.40
N SER A 34 5.38 6.68 -0.38
CA SER A 34 4.11 7.08 -0.99
C SER A 34 4.10 6.89 -2.52
N ILE A 35 5.25 7.05 -3.17
CA ILE A 35 5.39 6.81 -4.61
C ILE A 35 5.30 5.33 -4.90
N ASP A 36 5.99 4.50 -4.12
CA ASP A 36 5.97 3.05 -4.29
C ASP A 36 4.55 2.48 -4.07
N ILE A 37 3.83 2.96 -3.05
CA ILE A 37 2.44 2.57 -2.81
C ILE A 37 1.52 3.01 -3.97
N ASN A 38 1.67 4.23 -4.46
CA ASN A 38 0.88 4.69 -5.59
C ASN A 38 1.15 3.86 -6.86
N ASN A 39 2.40 3.50 -7.13
CA ASN A 39 2.75 2.64 -8.25
C ASN A 39 2.14 1.24 -8.08
N MET A 40 2.23 0.64 -6.89
CA MET A 40 1.62 -0.66 -6.61
C MET A 40 0.09 -0.64 -6.77
N LEU A 41 -0.57 0.44 -6.34
CA LEU A 41 -2.01 0.63 -6.55
C LEU A 41 -2.34 0.73 -8.04
N TYR A 42 -1.56 1.50 -8.79
CA TYR A 42 -1.75 1.65 -10.24
C TYR A 42 -1.57 0.32 -10.96
N ASP A 43 -0.47 -0.37 -10.73
CA ASP A 43 -0.15 -1.68 -11.34
C ASP A 43 -1.26 -2.71 -11.05
N THR A 44 -1.79 -2.70 -9.81
CA THR A 44 -2.88 -3.60 -9.41
C THR A 44 -4.17 -3.27 -10.16
N VAL A 45 -4.55 -1.99 -10.23
CA VAL A 45 -5.76 -1.53 -10.95
C VAL A 45 -5.63 -1.84 -12.45
N GLU A 46 -4.49 -1.52 -13.06
CA GLU A 46 -4.21 -1.79 -14.46
C GLU A 46 -4.35 -3.29 -14.78
N SER A 47 -3.74 -4.14 -13.97
CA SER A 47 -3.83 -5.59 -14.13
C SER A 47 -5.26 -6.09 -14.02
N LEU A 48 -6.03 -5.63 -13.03
CA LEU A 48 -7.42 -6.05 -12.85
C LEU A 48 -8.31 -5.58 -14.01
N VAL A 49 -8.23 -4.30 -14.38
CA VAL A 49 -9.06 -3.77 -15.46
C VAL A 49 -8.75 -4.45 -16.78
N ASN A 50 -7.47 -4.61 -17.14
CA ASN A 50 -7.09 -5.26 -18.39
C ASN A 50 -7.56 -6.72 -18.45
N THR A 51 -7.45 -7.47 -17.34
CA THR A 51 -7.90 -8.86 -17.26
C THR A 51 -9.38 -9.01 -17.57
N TYR A 52 -10.23 -8.15 -17.02
CA TYR A 52 -11.68 -8.29 -17.16
C TYR A 52 -12.28 -7.46 -18.31
N HIS A 53 -11.56 -6.47 -18.82
CA HIS A 53 -12.07 -5.63 -19.90
C HIS A 53 -12.10 -6.34 -21.25
N GLU A 54 -11.15 -7.25 -21.51
CA GLU A 54 -11.11 -8.05 -22.74
C GLU A 54 -12.35 -8.95 -22.85
N ASP A 55 -12.75 -9.57 -21.74
CA ASP A 55 -13.91 -10.47 -21.68
C ASP A 55 -15.23 -9.74 -21.38
N GLN A 56 -15.21 -8.41 -21.20
CA GLN A 56 -16.35 -7.58 -20.81
C GLN A 56 -17.03 -8.06 -19.50
N ASP A 57 -16.26 -8.65 -18.59
CA ASP A 57 -16.74 -9.20 -17.33
C ASP A 57 -16.73 -8.14 -16.20
N TYR A 58 -17.73 -7.27 -16.24
CA TYR A 58 -17.93 -6.23 -15.23
C TYR A 58 -18.17 -6.75 -13.82
N ASP A 59 -18.91 -7.86 -13.70
CA ASP A 59 -19.33 -8.37 -12.40
C ASP A 59 -18.15 -9.00 -11.64
N SER A 60 -17.25 -9.70 -12.33
CA SER A 60 -16.02 -10.22 -11.74
C SER A 60 -15.03 -9.10 -11.37
N LEU A 61 -14.90 -8.07 -12.22
CA LEU A 61 -14.09 -6.88 -11.88
C LEU A 61 -14.60 -6.22 -10.60
N LYS A 62 -15.91 -6.03 -10.47
CA LYS A 62 -16.52 -5.45 -9.27
C LYS A 62 -16.20 -6.25 -8.01
N LEU A 63 -16.30 -7.57 -8.07
CA LEU A 63 -16.00 -8.44 -6.93
C LEU A 63 -14.52 -8.39 -6.53
N ASP A 64 -13.62 -8.42 -7.50
CA ASP A 64 -12.19 -8.37 -7.22
C ASP A 64 -11.72 -6.99 -6.73
N LEU A 65 -12.30 -5.90 -7.20
CA LEU A 65 -12.04 -4.56 -6.66
C LEU A 65 -12.45 -4.46 -5.18
N ILE A 66 -13.59 -5.02 -4.80
CA ILE A 66 -14.02 -5.09 -3.41
C ILE A 66 -13.08 -5.97 -2.60
N ARG A 67 -12.70 -7.13 -3.11
CA ARG A 67 -11.88 -8.12 -2.42
C ARG A 67 -10.44 -7.65 -2.21
N ILE A 68 -9.83 -7.04 -3.22
CA ILE A 68 -8.41 -6.69 -3.22
C ILE A 68 -8.19 -5.27 -2.70
N LEU A 69 -8.97 -4.30 -3.19
CA LEU A 69 -8.79 -2.88 -2.87
C LEU A 69 -9.83 -2.34 -1.88
N SER A 70 -10.88 -3.12 -1.59
CA SER A 70 -12.02 -2.71 -0.73
C SER A 70 -12.74 -1.47 -1.26
N ILE A 71 -12.78 -1.27 -2.57
CA ILE A 71 -13.46 -0.17 -3.24
C ILE A 71 -14.63 -0.66 -4.08
N GLU A 72 -15.63 0.18 -4.23
CA GLU A 72 -16.69 -0.04 -5.22
C GLU A 72 -16.23 0.47 -6.59
N ILE A 73 -16.67 -0.18 -7.66
CA ILE A 73 -16.34 0.25 -9.02
C ILE A 73 -16.99 1.60 -9.33
N PRO A 74 -16.21 2.62 -9.73
CA PRO A 74 -16.73 4.00 -9.93
C PRO A 74 -17.35 4.23 -11.31
N VAL A 75 -17.54 3.19 -12.11
CA VAL A 75 -18.13 3.26 -13.45
C VAL A 75 -19.33 2.33 -13.55
N SER A 76 -20.34 2.71 -14.36
CA SER A 76 -21.47 1.82 -14.64
C SER A 76 -21.10 0.73 -15.65
N LYS A 77 -21.95 -0.30 -15.76
CA LYS A 77 -21.73 -1.40 -16.70
C LYS A 77 -21.71 -0.91 -18.17
N GLU A 78 -22.56 0.06 -18.47
CA GLU A 78 -22.63 0.69 -19.79
C GLU A 78 -21.36 1.49 -20.09
N GLU A 79 -20.88 2.27 -19.12
CA GLU A 79 -19.62 3.01 -19.24
C GLU A 79 -18.42 2.09 -19.39
N PHE A 80 -18.36 0.98 -18.65
CA PHE A 80 -17.30 0.00 -18.73
C PHE A 80 -17.18 -0.61 -20.13
N SER A 81 -18.31 -0.96 -20.75
CA SER A 81 -18.31 -1.52 -22.10
C SER A 81 -18.06 -0.50 -23.20
N ALA A 82 -18.41 0.77 -22.97
CA ALA A 82 -18.28 1.84 -23.97
C ALA A 82 -16.91 2.55 -23.97
N LYS A 83 -16.20 2.55 -22.83
CA LYS A 83 -14.93 3.25 -22.65
C LYS A 83 -13.73 2.37 -22.97
N LYS A 84 -12.61 3.03 -23.29
CA LYS A 84 -11.33 2.36 -23.40
C LYS A 84 -10.85 1.88 -22.03
N PRO A 85 -10.04 0.80 -21.97
CA PRO A 85 -9.45 0.33 -20.70
C PRO A 85 -8.75 1.43 -19.93
N ASP A 86 -7.97 2.28 -20.60
CA ASP A 86 -7.20 3.35 -19.96
C ASP A 86 -8.09 4.34 -19.21
N ASP A 87 -9.26 4.71 -19.80
CA ASP A 87 -10.20 5.64 -19.15
C ASP A 87 -10.85 5.00 -17.89
N VAL A 88 -11.03 3.69 -17.92
CA VAL A 88 -11.55 2.93 -16.76
C VAL A 88 -10.48 2.81 -15.69
N ILE A 89 -9.23 2.51 -16.07
CA ILE A 89 -8.07 2.43 -15.17
C ILE A 89 -7.91 3.74 -14.41
N GLU A 90 -7.95 4.89 -15.12
CA GLU A 90 -7.80 6.20 -14.48
C GLU A 90 -8.88 6.45 -13.41
N LYS A 91 -10.14 6.19 -13.72
CA LYS A 91 -11.25 6.35 -12.75
C LYS A 91 -11.15 5.44 -11.54
N VAL A 92 -10.83 4.16 -11.77
CA VAL A 92 -10.67 3.18 -10.68
C VAL A 92 -9.46 3.53 -9.82
N PHE A 93 -8.38 4.01 -10.42
CA PHE A 93 -7.19 4.43 -9.70
C PHE A 93 -7.44 5.68 -8.83
N GLU A 94 -8.15 6.69 -9.36
CA GLU A 94 -8.56 7.86 -8.58
C GLU A 94 -9.40 7.47 -7.35
N GLU A 95 -10.34 6.52 -7.53
CA GLU A 95 -11.16 6.00 -6.44
C GLU A 95 -10.32 5.26 -5.41
N ALA A 96 -9.38 4.41 -5.86
CA ALA A 96 -8.46 3.69 -4.98
C ALA A 96 -7.58 4.66 -4.16
N GLN A 97 -7.06 5.71 -4.78
CA GLN A 97 -6.29 6.76 -4.08
C GLN A 97 -7.15 7.51 -3.06
N ARG A 98 -8.39 7.85 -3.41
CA ARG A 98 -9.31 8.54 -2.50
C ARG A 98 -9.61 7.68 -1.27
N PHE A 99 -9.89 6.40 -1.48
CA PHE A 99 -10.15 5.46 -0.41
C PHE A 99 -8.95 5.23 0.48
N TYR A 100 -7.75 5.12 -0.09
CA TYR A 100 -6.50 5.00 0.64
C TYR A 100 -6.24 6.22 1.54
N LYS A 101 -6.41 7.42 1.01
CA LYS A 101 -6.29 8.68 1.80
C LYS A 101 -7.31 8.73 2.93
N HIS A 102 -8.55 8.30 2.68
CA HIS A 102 -9.58 8.22 3.70
C HIS A 102 -9.22 7.24 4.81
N LYS A 103 -8.76 6.02 4.46
CA LYS A 103 -8.27 5.04 5.46
C LYS A 103 -7.13 5.60 6.30
N SER A 104 -6.15 6.23 5.69
CA SER A 104 -5.04 6.86 6.40
C SER A 104 -5.52 7.92 7.38
N HIS A 105 -6.50 8.72 7.00
CA HIS A 105 -7.11 9.74 7.88
C HIS A 105 -7.83 9.10 9.09
N VAL A 106 -8.62 8.07 8.85
CA VAL A 106 -9.30 7.33 9.92
C VAL A 106 -8.31 6.69 10.90
N LEU A 107 -7.18 6.17 10.41
CA LEU A 107 -6.12 5.64 11.28
C LEU A 107 -5.52 6.75 12.16
N ILE A 108 -5.26 7.93 11.59
CA ILE A 108 -4.76 9.08 12.35
C ILE A 108 -5.76 9.49 13.43
N GLU A 109 -7.02 9.67 13.07
CA GLU A 109 -8.06 10.08 14.02
C GLU A 109 -8.22 9.12 15.20
N ARG A 110 -8.10 7.82 14.94
CA ARG A 110 -8.20 6.79 15.99
C ARG A 110 -6.96 6.72 16.88
N THR A 111 -5.79 6.98 16.35
CA THR A 111 -4.52 6.83 17.07
C THR A 111 -4.08 8.10 17.79
N LEU A 112 -4.43 9.27 17.28
CA LEU A 112 -3.98 10.56 17.80
C LEU A 112 -4.34 10.80 19.28
N PRO A 113 -5.57 10.53 19.77
CA PRO A 113 -5.91 10.69 21.17
C PRO A 113 -5.02 9.85 22.09
N PHE A 114 -4.79 8.58 21.73
CA PHE A 114 -3.92 7.67 22.47
C PHE A 114 -2.47 8.15 22.52
N ILE A 115 -1.92 8.59 21.39
CA ILE A 115 -0.56 9.12 21.28
C ILE A 115 -0.41 10.38 22.17
N THR A 116 -1.40 11.26 22.12
CA THR A 116 -1.40 12.51 22.90
C THR A 116 -1.45 12.23 24.39
N GLU A 117 -2.28 11.30 24.83
CA GLU A 117 -2.39 10.87 26.22
C GLU A 117 -1.08 10.24 26.73
N VAL A 118 -0.49 9.32 25.96
CA VAL A 118 0.79 8.71 26.33
C VAL A 118 1.90 9.76 26.40
N ASN A 119 1.93 10.70 25.46
CA ASN A 119 2.92 11.78 25.48
C ASN A 119 2.76 12.69 26.71
N ALA A 120 1.53 13.01 27.11
CA ALA A 120 1.28 13.83 28.29
C ALA A 120 1.72 13.12 29.58
N ASN A 121 1.49 11.82 29.69
CA ASN A 121 1.76 11.04 30.89
C ASN A 121 3.20 10.52 30.99
N GLN A 122 3.83 10.15 29.87
CA GLN A 122 5.10 9.41 29.82
C GLN A 122 6.08 9.92 28.75
N GLY A 123 5.81 11.04 28.10
CA GLY A 123 6.61 11.54 26.97
C GLY A 123 8.06 11.88 27.30
N ALA A 124 8.40 12.10 28.60
CA ALA A 124 9.77 12.29 29.03
C ALA A 124 10.58 10.99 29.14
N THR A 125 9.89 9.85 29.30
CA THR A 125 10.52 8.54 29.60
C THR A 125 10.51 7.60 28.41
N ILE A 126 9.51 7.70 27.51
CA ILE A 126 9.28 6.78 26.41
C ILE A 126 9.63 7.45 25.07
N SER A 127 10.53 6.83 24.30
CA SER A 127 10.90 7.31 22.96
C SER A 127 10.01 6.74 21.86
N ASN A 128 9.59 5.47 22.01
CA ASN A 128 8.79 4.77 21.01
C ASN A 128 7.51 4.23 21.64
N ILE A 129 6.44 4.24 20.85
CA ILE A 129 5.14 3.70 21.21
C ILE A 129 4.80 2.51 20.31
N VAL A 130 4.18 1.49 20.87
CA VAL A 130 3.66 0.33 20.13
C VAL A 130 2.16 0.46 20.01
N ILE A 131 1.67 0.52 18.78
CA ILE A 131 0.24 0.68 18.47
C ILE A 131 -0.25 -0.63 17.84
N PRO A 132 -1.17 -1.36 18.51
CA PRO A 132 -1.77 -2.55 17.94
C PRO A 132 -2.88 -2.17 16.96
N PHE A 133 -2.81 -2.70 15.75
CA PHE A 133 -3.89 -2.65 14.76
C PHE A 133 -4.45 -4.05 14.56
N SER A 134 -5.77 -4.20 14.57
CA SER A 134 -6.45 -5.46 14.32
C SER A 134 -7.65 -5.25 13.42
N ASP A 135 -7.81 -6.16 12.46
CA ASP A 135 -8.99 -6.27 11.60
C ASP A 135 -9.99 -7.35 12.09
N GLY A 136 -9.72 -7.91 13.28
CA GLY A 136 -10.51 -9.00 13.85
C GLY A 136 -10.00 -10.40 13.49
N LEU A 137 -9.19 -10.54 12.44
CA LEU A 137 -8.57 -11.79 11.99
C LEU A 137 -7.06 -11.80 12.23
N ARG A 138 -6.44 -10.64 12.00
CA ARG A 138 -4.97 -10.45 12.15
C ARG A 138 -4.72 -9.26 13.07
N SER A 139 -3.62 -9.36 13.82
CA SER A 139 -3.13 -8.26 14.66
C SER A 139 -1.72 -7.90 14.24
N ILE A 140 -1.50 -6.62 13.98
CA ILE A 140 -0.21 -6.06 13.58
C ILE A 140 0.19 -5.03 14.64
N GLN A 141 1.45 -5.04 15.04
CA GLN A 141 2.01 -4.06 15.97
C GLN A 141 2.91 -3.08 15.21
N VAL A 142 2.53 -1.82 15.25
CA VAL A 142 3.30 -0.74 14.62
C VAL A 142 4.10 -0.02 15.68
N ILE A 143 5.41 0.07 15.48
CA ILE A 143 6.33 0.82 16.34
C ILE A 143 6.53 2.20 15.72
N ALA A 144 6.16 3.24 16.42
CA ALA A 144 6.33 4.62 15.99
C ALA A 144 7.08 5.46 17.03
N ASN A 145 7.83 6.46 16.58
CA ASN A 145 8.48 7.39 17.49
C ASN A 145 7.44 8.34 18.09
N LEU A 146 7.34 8.40 19.42
CA LEU A 146 6.31 9.15 20.13
C LEU A 146 6.38 10.66 19.82
N LYS A 147 7.55 11.28 19.91
CA LYS A 147 7.71 12.71 19.66
C LYS A 147 7.36 13.08 18.23
N LYS A 148 7.89 12.34 17.25
CA LYS A 148 7.57 12.54 15.84
C LYS A 148 6.08 12.31 15.55
N SER A 149 5.45 11.35 16.22
CA SER A 149 4.02 11.07 16.04
C SER A 149 3.14 12.23 16.53
N VAL A 150 3.53 12.90 17.63
CA VAL A 150 2.84 14.10 18.12
C VAL A 150 3.09 15.29 17.19
N GLU A 151 4.36 15.56 16.84
CA GLU A 151 4.75 16.67 15.96
C GLU A 151 4.09 16.58 14.58
N SER A 152 3.99 15.37 14.04
CA SER A 152 3.36 15.10 12.75
C SER A 152 1.84 14.93 12.82
N GLN A 153 1.22 15.12 14.01
CA GLN A 153 -0.21 14.88 14.22
C GLN A 153 -0.66 13.48 13.76
N GLY A 154 0.10 12.45 14.14
CA GLY A 154 -0.20 11.05 13.85
C GLY A 154 0.27 10.54 12.48
N ARG A 155 0.80 11.38 11.58
CA ARG A 155 1.27 10.94 10.25
C ARG A 155 2.44 9.96 10.34
N GLU A 156 3.30 10.08 11.34
CA GLU A 156 4.41 9.14 11.58
C GLU A 156 3.90 7.71 11.83
N VAL A 157 2.72 7.54 12.43
CA VAL A 157 2.12 6.23 12.64
C VAL A 157 1.71 5.59 11.33
N VAL A 158 1.10 6.37 10.43
CA VAL A 158 0.74 5.90 9.08
C VAL A 158 2.00 5.52 8.30
N ALA A 159 3.02 6.36 8.31
CA ALA A 159 4.29 6.08 7.63
C ALA A 159 4.97 4.81 8.19
N SER A 160 4.91 4.59 9.51
CA SER A 160 5.45 3.39 10.15
C SER A 160 4.64 2.13 9.79
N PHE A 161 3.32 2.25 9.67
CA PHE A 161 2.44 1.19 9.22
C PHE A 161 2.71 0.81 7.75
N GLU A 162 2.85 1.80 6.87
CA GLU A 162 3.21 1.61 5.46
C GLU A 162 4.54 0.89 5.28
N LYS A 163 5.56 1.29 6.04
CA LYS A 163 6.88 0.64 6.06
C LYS A 163 6.77 -0.85 6.41
N LEU A 164 5.97 -1.16 7.42
CA LEU A 164 5.79 -2.53 7.89
C LEU A 164 5.10 -3.40 6.82
N ILE A 165 4.07 -2.86 6.16
CA ILE A 165 3.36 -3.58 5.09
C ILE A 165 4.29 -3.85 3.91
N ILE A 166 5.01 -2.83 3.43
CA ILE A 166 5.92 -3.01 2.29
C ILE A 166 7.05 -3.97 2.63
N ALA A 167 7.59 -3.91 3.85
CA ALA A 167 8.61 -4.86 4.29
C ALA A 167 8.07 -6.29 4.29
N ALA A 168 6.85 -6.52 4.77
CA ALA A 168 6.23 -7.84 4.76
C ALA A 168 5.99 -8.37 3.33
N LEU A 169 5.55 -7.50 2.40
CA LEU A 169 5.33 -7.88 0.99
C LEU A 169 6.62 -8.20 0.22
N ILE A 170 7.77 -7.76 0.71
CA ILE A 170 9.06 -8.04 0.07
C ILE A 170 9.69 -9.32 0.62
N ASP A 171 9.32 -9.74 1.84
CA ASP A 171 9.85 -10.94 2.49
C ASP A 171 9.08 -12.22 2.11
N ASP A 172 7.86 -12.11 1.50
CA ASP A 172 7.08 -13.19 0.89
C ASP A 172 7.49 -13.42 -0.59
#